data_8b86d1149265139c3cc0fcdb4fd05f1f
#
_entry.id   8b86d1149265139c3cc0fcdb4fd05f1f
#
_cell.length_a   1.000
_cell.length_b   1.000
_cell.length_c   1.000
_cell.angle_alpha   90.00
_cell.angle_beta   90.00
_cell.angle_gamma   90.00
#
_symmetry.space_group_name_H-M   'P 1'
#
loop_
_entity.id
_entity.type
_entity.pdbx_description
1 polymer ?
#
loop_
_entity_poly.entity_id
_entity_poly.type
_entity_poly.pdbx_seq_one_letter_code
_entity_poly.pdbx_strand_id
1 'polypeptide(L)'
;MELEAINAGILSIVPPVVAIVLALVTKEVVFSLVLGILSGTTIYAFSTGTGIVGIFDTTTQLMATKLGDNTTMIIFLCLLGILVALVNRAGGSRAYGEWAVKKLKSKRSASVATAFLGILIFIDDYFNCLTVGTVMRPVTDRFDMSREKLAYLIDATAAPICIIAPISSWAASVMSYYPESASHSGMTAFLSSIPMNLYAILTIFMVFYMAIRKNGDFGPMLKAEMAATKGIHEGRLEQGTAEKEFLEQLEHSKGKICDLVIPILFLIVACILSMLYVGGYWGEEKMSLFDAFGNTDAGTALALGALVTLIFSLIYFMLRKVLTFRDFFKCINPGVNSMVAACIILTLAWTISGVCRDLLSTGPYVAHLVETSGVPVGILPALIFVVACFLSFSTGTAWGTFGILIPIIISICEVAAPELLIVTLSATLAGSVFGDHTSPISDTTILASTGAQCNHLKHVGTQVPYACTVAVCCLIGYIIAGFTGKLGLAACTAITLPSALVLLFIALIIMRKIAGPARYQNKAAQE
;
A
#
# COMPACT_ATOMS: atom_id res chain seq x y z
N MET A 1 19.91 10.08 -29.26
CA MET A 1 20.58 11.27 -28.68
C MET A 1 20.86 10.91 -27.23
N GLU A 2 22.09 10.98 -26.76
CA GLU A 2 22.33 10.78 -25.34
C GLU A 2 21.71 11.97 -24.58
N LEU A 3 20.87 11.67 -23.59
CA LEU A 3 20.21 12.67 -22.78
C LEU A 3 21.19 13.06 -21.65
N GLU A 4 21.82 14.23 -21.76
CA GLU A 4 22.73 14.75 -20.74
C GLU A 4 21.99 15.64 -19.73
N ALA A 5 22.31 15.49 -18.45
CA ALA A 5 21.72 16.32 -17.39
C ALA A 5 22.08 17.80 -17.55
N ILE A 6 21.11 18.67 -17.35
CA ILE A 6 21.31 20.12 -17.29
C ILE A 6 21.11 20.64 -15.85
N ASN A 7 21.77 21.72 -15.49
CA ASN A 7 21.46 22.44 -14.26
C ASN A 7 20.34 23.46 -14.53
N ALA A 8 19.09 23.08 -14.31
CA ALA A 8 17.93 23.94 -14.53
C ALA A 8 17.64 24.91 -13.35
N GLY A 9 18.41 24.86 -12.27
CA GLY A 9 18.21 25.72 -11.10
C GLY A 9 16.78 25.61 -10.55
N ILE A 10 16.13 26.75 -10.27
CA ILE A 10 14.76 26.80 -9.75
C ILE A 10 13.73 26.11 -10.67
N LEU A 11 13.98 26.08 -11.97
CA LEU A 11 13.06 25.42 -12.92
C LEU A 11 13.04 23.89 -12.73
N SER A 12 14.04 23.29 -12.11
CA SER A 12 14.09 21.85 -11.84
C SER A 12 12.99 21.36 -10.91
N ILE A 13 12.42 22.23 -10.06
CA ILE A 13 11.32 21.88 -9.15
C ILE A 13 9.94 22.03 -9.81
N VAL A 14 9.85 22.60 -11.00
CA VAL A 14 8.55 22.80 -11.70
C VAL A 14 7.84 21.47 -11.98
N PRO A 15 8.47 20.41 -12.53
CA PRO A 15 7.80 19.15 -12.81
C PRO A 15 7.14 18.51 -11.58
N PRO A 16 7.82 18.30 -10.46
CA PRO A 16 7.18 17.74 -9.27
C PRO A 16 6.11 18.66 -8.68
N VAL A 17 6.29 19.98 -8.69
CA VAL A 17 5.26 20.92 -8.22
C VAL A 17 4.02 20.88 -9.10
N VAL A 18 4.18 20.85 -10.43
CA VAL A 18 3.05 20.71 -11.38
C VAL A 18 2.31 19.40 -11.12
N ALA A 19 3.01 18.28 -10.97
CA ALA A 19 2.40 16.98 -10.69
C ALA A 19 1.60 17.01 -9.37
N ILE A 20 2.18 17.53 -8.28
CA ILE A 20 1.52 17.61 -6.96
C ILE A 20 0.29 18.55 -7.02
N VAL A 21 0.45 19.77 -7.54
CA VAL A 21 -0.63 20.75 -7.58
C VAL A 21 -1.79 20.27 -8.43
N LEU A 22 -1.50 19.71 -9.62
CA LEU A 22 -2.55 19.15 -10.49
C LEU A 22 -3.23 17.94 -9.85
N ALA A 23 -2.49 17.05 -9.18
CA ALA A 23 -3.08 15.91 -8.49
C ALA A 23 -4.05 16.37 -7.37
N LEU A 24 -3.69 17.39 -6.60
CA LEU A 24 -4.55 17.97 -5.56
C LEU A 24 -5.82 18.65 -6.14
N VAL A 25 -5.68 19.34 -7.28
CA VAL A 25 -6.80 20.10 -7.90
C VAL A 25 -7.71 19.20 -8.72
N THR A 26 -7.14 18.34 -9.58
CA THR A 26 -7.89 17.51 -10.53
C THR A 26 -8.33 16.18 -9.96
N LYS A 27 -7.63 15.68 -8.94
CA LYS A 27 -7.75 14.33 -8.36
C LYS A 27 -7.44 13.20 -9.37
N GLU A 28 -6.72 13.53 -10.45
CA GLU A 28 -6.36 12.63 -11.53
C GLU A 28 -4.84 12.47 -11.61
N VAL A 29 -4.34 11.36 -11.05
CA VAL A 29 -2.89 11.10 -10.91
C VAL A 29 -2.21 10.94 -12.26
N VAL A 30 -2.79 10.15 -13.16
CA VAL A 30 -2.21 9.89 -14.50
C VAL A 30 -2.05 11.20 -15.28
N PHE A 31 -3.10 12.02 -15.31
CA PHE A 31 -3.08 13.33 -15.96
C PHE A 31 -2.00 14.24 -15.35
N SER A 32 -1.90 14.26 -14.03
CA SER A 32 -0.95 15.09 -13.29
C SER A 32 0.50 14.70 -13.55
N LEU A 33 0.79 13.40 -13.57
CA LEU A 33 2.11 12.87 -13.91
C LEU A 33 2.49 13.21 -15.35
N VAL A 34 1.57 13.02 -16.32
CA VAL A 34 1.82 13.37 -17.73
C VAL A 34 2.17 14.83 -17.88
N LEU A 35 1.40 15.76 -17.27
CA LEU A 35 1.71 17.19 -17.36
C LEU A 35 2.98 17.56 -16.58
N GLY A 36 3.27 16.91 -15.46
CA GLY A 36 4.55 17.04 -14.77
C GLY A 36 5.74 16.67 -15.66
N ILE A 37 5.67 15.52 -16.34
CA ILE A 37 6.68 15.06 -17.29
C ILE A 37 6.84 16.06 -18.43
N LEU A 38 5.74 16.44 -19.08
CA LEU A 38 5.76 17.39 -20.21
C LEU A 38 6.32 18.76 -19.81
N SER A 39 6.04 19.24 -18.60
CA SER A 39 6.62 20.50 -18.11
C SER A 39 8.13 20.42 -17.99
N GLY A 40 8.67 19.29 -17.50
CA GLY A 40 10.11 19.11 -17.35
C GLY A 40 10.83 18.88 -18.68
N THR A 41 10.27 18.07 -19.55
CA THR A 41 10.84 17.87 -20.90
C THR A 41 10.75 19.15 -21.75
N THR A 42 9.75 20.02 -21.50
CA THR A 42 9.70 21.36 -22.08
C THR A 42 10.88 22.21 -21.63
N ILE A 43 11.14 22.27 -20.32
CA ILE A 43 12.30 23.00 -19.78
C ILE A 43 13.59 22.47 -20.39
N TYR A 44 13.75 21.16 -20.45
CA TYR A 44 14.92 20.50 -21.02
C TYR A 44 15.10 20.84 -22.51
N ALA A 45 14.03 20.66 -23.33
CA ALA A 45 14.08 20.86 -24.78
C ALA A 45 14.41 22.32 -25.16
N PHE A 46 13.86 23.29 -24.43
CA PHE A 46 14.20 24.71 -24.66
C PHE A 46 15.61 25.06 -24.18
N SER A 47 16.09 24.47 -23.08
CA SER A 47 17.45 24.69 -22.58
C SER A 47 18.52 24.08 -23.50
N THR A 48 18.21 22.97 -24.16
CA THR A 48 19.12 22.29 -25.10
C THR A 48 18.94 22.74 -26.56
N GLY A 49 17.95 23.61 -26.84
CA GLY A 49 17.70 24.14 -28.18
C GLY A 49 17.02 23.16 -29.16
N THR A 50 16.47 22.02 -28.65
CA THR A 50 15.80 21.01 -29.49
C THR A 50 14.37 21.39 -29.87
N GLY A 51 13.80 22.44 -29.26
CA GLY A 51 12.51 22.99 -29.62
C GLY A 51 11.31 22.06 -29.33
N ILE A 52 10.16 22.34 -29.95
CA ILE A 52 8.89 21.65 -29.69
C ILE A 52 8.96 20.16 -29.97
N VAL A 53 9.63 19.76 -31.04
CA VAL A 53 9.78 18.33 -31.41
C VAL A 53 10.59 17.61 -30.34
N GLY A 54 11.62 18.26 -29.79
CA GLY A 54 12.44 17.71 -28.71
C GLY A 54 11.66 17.41 -27.43
N ILE A 55 10.54 18.10 -27.15
CA ILE A 55 9.70 17.81 -26.00
C ILE A 55 9.15 16.38 -26.10
N PHE A 56 8.54 16.05 -27.21
CA PHE A 56 7.91 14.73 -27.43
C PHE A 56 8.95 13.62 -27.61
N ASP A 57 10.03 13.92 -28.31
CA ASP A 57 11.12 12.96 -28.53
C ASP A 57 11.79 12.59 -27.20
N THR A 58 12.20 13.58 -26.40
CA THR A 58 12.77 13.36 -25.05
C THR A 58 11.80 12.61 -24.14
N THR A 59 10.51 12.97 -24.15
CA THR A 59 9.48 12.30 -23.33
C THR A 59 9.38 10.82 -23.71
N THR A 60 9.27 10.53 -25.00
CA THR A 60 9.09 9.17 -25.50
C THR A 60 10.35 8.32 -25.26
N GLN A 61 11.52 8.88 -25.54
CA GLN A 61 12.80 8.19 -25.31
C GLN A 61 13.01 7.88 -23.83
N LEU A 62 12.79 8.86 -22.94
CA LEU A 62 12.95 8.66 -21.51
C LEU A 62 11.95 7.63 -20.96
N MET A 63 10.69 7.71 -21.40
CA MET A 63 9.64 6.74 -20.99
C MET A 63 10.01 5.33 -21.45
N ALA A 64 10.47 5.15 -22.67
CA ALA A 64 10.89 3.85 -23.21
C ALA A 64 12.09 3.28 -22.45
N THR A 65 13.09 4.12 -22.14
CA THR A 65 14.25 3.74 -21.33
C THR A 65 13.82 3.30 -19.93
N LYS A 66 13.04 4.13 -19.23
CA LYS A 66 12.61 3.82 -17.85
C LYS A 66 11.69 2.61 -17.75
N LEU A 67 10.82 2.40 -18.76
CA LEU A 67 10.03 1.17 -18.84
C LEU A 67 10.93 -0.05 -19.12
N GLY A 68 11.93 0.08 -19.99
CA GLY A 68 12.92 -0.96 -20.27
C GLY A 68 13.67 -1.39 -19.03
N ASP A 69 14.18 -0.43 -18.24
CA ASP A 69 14.92 -0.67 -16.98
C ASP A 69 14.06 -1.44 -15.94
N ASN A 70 12.74 -1.29 -15.99
CA ASN A 70 11.80 -1.86 -15.00
C ASN A 70 10.84 -2.92 -15.56
N THR A 71 11.13 -3.48 -16.74
CA THR A 71 10.23 -4.44 -17.41
C THR A 71 9.93 -5.67 -16.55
N THR A 72 10.91 -6.18 -15.79
CA THR A 72 10.74 -7.34 -14.90
C THR A 72 9.70 -7.09 -13.83
N MET A 73 9.58 -5.85 -13.35
CA MET A 73 8.55 -5.45 -12.38
C MET A 73 7.13 -5.50 -12.98
N ILE A 74 6.96 -5.02 -14.22
CA ILE A 74 5.68 -5.14 -14.95
C ILE A 74 5.29 -6.60 -15.14
N ILE A 75 6.27 -7.45 -15.51
CA ILE A 75 6.05 -8.90 -15.65
C ILE A 75 5.59 -9.48 -14.31
N PHE A 76 6.27 -9.15 -13.19
CA PHE A 76 5.88 -9.62 -11.86
C PHE A 76 4.43 -9.26 -11.53
N LEU A 77 4.03 -8.01 -11.71
CA LEU A 77 2.66 -7.56 -11.42
C LEU A 77 1.61 -8.31 -12.25
N CYS A 78 1.87 -8.51 -13.54
CA CYS A 78 0.97 -9.30 -14.40
C CYS A 78 0.84 -10.75 -13.91
N LEU A 79 1.96 -11.41 -13.58
CA LEU A 79 1.96 -12.78 -13.06
C LEU A 79 1.25 -12.87 -11.70
N LEU A 80 1.45 -11.88 -10.84
CA LEU A 80 0.79 -11.79 -9.54
C LEU A 80 -0.73 -11.66 -9.70
N GLY A 81 -1.20 -10.77 -10.58
CA GLY A 81 -2.62 -10.61 -10.87
C GLY A 81 -3.26 -11.92 -11.38
N ILE A 82 -2.54 -12.68 -12.23
CA ILE A 82 -3.00 -14.00 -12.70
C ILE A 82 -3.10 -14.98 -11.52
N LEU A 83 -2.10 -15.02 -10.62
CA LEU A 83 -2.12 -15.88 -9.43
C LEU A 83 -3.31 -15.57 -8.53
N VAL A 84 -3.58 -14.30 -8.28
CA VAL A 84 -4.73 -13.82 -7.52
C VAL A 84 -6.05 -14.31 -8.14
N ALA A 85 -6.22 -14.14 -9.46
CA ALA A 85 -7.41 -14.60 -10.17
C ALA A 85 -7.60 -16.13 -10.08
N LEU A 86 -6.49 -16.90 -10.12
CA LEU A 86 -6.50 -18.36 -9.97
C LEU A 86 -6.93 -18.82 -8.57
N VAL A 87 -6.35 -18.23 -7.53
CA VAL A 87 -6.67 -18.55 -6.13
C VAL A 87 -8.13 -18.24 -5.81
N ASN A 88 -8.64 -17.12 -6.32
CA ASN A 88 -10.06 -16.78 -6.23
C ASN A 88 -10.95 -17.83 -6.87
N ARG A 89 -10.66 -18.19 -8.12
CA ARG A 89 -11.44 -19.16 -8.88
C ARG A 89 -11.39 -20.56 -8.28
N ALA A 90 -10.31 -20.94 -7.61
CA ALA A 90 -10.17 -22.22 -6.92
C ALA A 90 -11.13 -22.36 -5.72
N GLY A 91 -11.59 -21.24 -5.13
CA GLY A 91 -12.60 -21.25 -4.06
C GLY A 91 -12.06 -21.57 -2.67
N GLY A 92 -10.76 -21.46 -2.46
CA GLY A 92 -10.12 -21.64 -1.15
C GLY A 92 -10.61 -20.64 -0.11
N SER A 93 -10.87 -19.41 -0.52
CA SER A 93 -11.42 -18.33 0.29
C SER A 93 -12.81 -18.67 0.83
N ARG A 94 -13.70 -19.20 -0.02
CA ARG A 94 -15.03 -19.66 0.40
C ARG A 94 -14.96 -20.77 1.44
N ALA A 95 -14.09 -21.77 1.22
CA ALA A 95 -13.92 -22.87 2.16
C ALA A 95 -13.46 -22.40 3.56
N TYR A 96 -12.64 -21.34 3.60
CA TYR A 96 -12.26 -20.69 4.87
C TYR A 96 -13.48 -20.07 5.56
N GLY A 97 -14.34 -19.36 4.82
CA GLY A 97 -15.56 -18.75 5.36
C GLY A 97 -16.53 -19.81 5.93
N GLU A 98 -16.78 -20.90 5.22
CA GLU A 98 -17.62 -22.01 5.69
C GLU A 98 -17.07 -22.66 6.97
N TRP A 99 -15.74 -22.80 7.07
CA TRP A 99 -15.09 -23.28 8.28
C TRP A 99 -15.25 -22.29 9.44
N ALA A 100 -15.04 -20.99 9.18
CA ALA A 100 -15.16 -19.94 10.16
C ALA A 100 -16.57 -19.84 10.76
N VAL A 101 -17.62 -19.93 9.93
CA VAL A 101 -19.03 -19.97 10.38
C VAL A 101 -19.27 -21.11 11.37
N LYS A 102 -18.68 -22.29 11.15
CA LYS A 102 -18.86 -23.47 12.03
C LYS A 102 -18.06 -23.40 13.32
N LYS A 103 -16.89 -22.77 13.32
CA LYS A 103 -15.91 -22.81 14.43
C LYS A 103 -15.96 -21.61 15.35
N LEU A 104 -16.28 -20.42 14.84
CA LEU A 104 -16.30 -19.20 15.63
C LEU A 104 -17.55 -19.12 16.51
N LYS A 105 -17.40 -18.64 17.74
CA LYS A 105 -18.45 -18.66 18.77
C LYS A 105 -18.77 -17.28 19.35
N SER A 106 -18.10 -16.21 18.92
CA SER A 106 -18.30 -14.88 19.48
C SER A 106 -17.94 -13.79 18.49
N LYS A 107 -18.49 -12.59 18.67
CA LYS A 107 -18.15 -11.38 17.91
C LYS A 107 -16.64 -11.09 17.92
N ARG A 108 -15.98 -11.30 19.07
CA ARG A 108 -14.52 -11.14 19.18
C ARG A 108 -13.76 -12.12 18.31
N SER A 109 -14.11 -13.41 18.41
CA SER A 109 -13.45 -14.43 17.58
C SER A 109 -13.68 -14.18 16.08
N ALA A 110 -14.85 -13.68 15.70
CA ALA A 110 -15.11 -13.28 14.32
C ALA A 110 -14.25 -12.08 13.88
N SER A 111 -14.16 -11.02 14.72
CA SER A 111 -13.30 -9.86 14.43
C SER A 111 -11.83 -10.23 14.30
N VAL A 112 -11.31 -11.04 15.23
CA VAL A 112 -9.92 -11.51 15.21
C VAL A 112 -9.67 -12.40 13.97
N ALA A 113 -10.59 -13.31 13.64
CA ALA A 113 -10.46 -14.16 12.45
C ALA A 113 -10.50 -13.34 11.15
N THR A 114 -11.30 -12.26 11.10
CA THR A 114 -11.32 -11.33 9.96
C THR A 114 -9.96 -10.65 9.81
N ALA A 115 -9.40 -10.11 10.91
CA ALA A 115 -8.09 -9.48 10.89
C ALA A 115 -6.97 -10.47 10.48
N PHE A 116 -6.99 -11.70 10.99
CA PHE A 116 -6.02 -12.72 10.59
C PHE A 116 -6.14 -13.13 9.13
N LEU A 117 -7.36 -13.21 8.59
CA LEU A 117 -7.55 -13.49 7.17
C LEU A 117 -7.01 -12.33 6.31
N GLY A 118 -7.25 -11.08 6.71
CA GLY A 118 -6.68 -9.91 6.06
C GLY A 118 -5.14 -9.94 6.06
N ILE A 119 -4.53 -10.28 7.19
CA ILE A 119 -3.07 -10.44 7.25
C ILE A 119 -2.56 -11.57 6.36
N LEU A 120 -3.30 -12.68 6.26
CA LEU A 120 -2.90 -13.81 5.42
C LEU A 120 -2.93 -13.47 3.93
N ILE A 121 -3.84 -12.56 3.52
CA ILE A 121 -4.00 -12.12 2.12
C ILE A 121 -3.23 -10.81 1.90
N PHE A 122 -1.95 -10.78 2.23
CA PHE A 122 -1.07 -9.60 2.16
C PHE A 122 -0.51 -9.31 0.77
N ILE A 123 -0.77 -10.15 -0.21
CA ILE A 123 -0.13 -10.12 -1.53
C ILE A 123 -0.57 -8.90 -2.32
N ASP A 124 -1.88 -8.58 -2.23
CA ASP A 124 -2.51 -7.50 -2.97
C ASP A 124 -3.73 -6.97 -2.20
N ASP A 125 -3.88 -5.67 -2.12
CA ASP A 125 -4.91 -4.99 -1.33
C ASP A 125 -6.31 -5.12 -1.94
N TYR A 126 -6.45 -5.08 -3.27
CA TYR A 126 -7.74 -5.25 -3.94
C TYR A 126 -8.29 -6.67 -3.73
N PHE A 127 -7.39 -7.65 -3.89
CA PHE A 127 -7.71 -9.05 -3.60
C PHE A 127 -8.10 -9.23 -2.12
N ASN A 128 -7.37 -8.61 -1.21
CA ASN A 128 -7.68 -8.62 0.22
C ASN A 128 -9.08 -8.09 0.47
N CYS A 129 -9.38 -6.86 0.03
CA CYS A 129 -10.66 -6.20 0.29
C CYS A 129 -11.86 -7.02 -0.16
N LEU A 130 -11.85 -7.51 -1.39
CA LEU A 130 -12.96 -8.27 -1.95
C LEU A 130 -13.09 -9.65 -1.30
N THR A 131 -11.98 -10.35 -1.09
CA THR A 131 -11.99 -11.72 -0.58
C THR A 131 -12.35 -11.76 0.90
N VAL A 132 -11.69 -10.95 1.75
CA VAL A 132 -11.98 -10.92 3.19
C VAL A 132 -13.43 -10.48 3.44
N GLY A 133 -13.90 -9.47 2.71
CA GLY A 133 -15.27 -8.98 2.80
C GLY A 133 -16.29 -10.07 2.49
N THR A 134 -16.18 -10.68 1.32
CA THR A 134 -17.12 -11.69 0.86
C THR A 134 -17.15 -12.92 1.78
N VAL A 135 -15.95 -13.36 2.24
CA VAL A 135 -15.78 -14.56 3.06
C VAL A 135 -16.26 -14.35 4.50
N MET A 136 -15.97 -13.18 5.09
CA MET A 136 -16.24 -12.93 6.51
C MET A 136 -17.61 -12.31 6.78
N ARG A 137 -18.26 -11.74 5.77
CA ARG A 137 -19.58 -11.14 5.89
C ARG A 137 -20.63 -12.07 6.54
N PRO A 138 -20.87 -13.30 6.04
CA PRO A 138 -21.86 -14.21 6.67
C PRO A 138 -21.45 -14.62 8.08
N VAL A 139 -20.15 -14.61 8.39
CA VAL A 139 -19.62 -14.89 9.73
C VAL A 139 -19.94 -13.75 10.70
N THR A 140 -19.66 -12.52 10.28
CA THR A 140 -19.85 -11.32 11.12
C THR A 140 -21.32 -10.99 11.33
N ASP A 141 -22.19 -11.24 10.32
CA ASP A 141 -23.65 -11.09 10.42
C ASP A 141 -24.25 -11.99 11.52
N ARG A 142 -23.75 -13.21 11.65
CA ARG A 142 -24.20 -14.13 12.70
C ARG A 142 -23.99 -13.60 14.12
N PHE A 143 -23.07 -12.67 14.30
CA PHE A 143 -22.71 -12.09 15.59
C PHE A 143 -23.12 -10.62 15.73
N ASP A 144 -24.06 -10.14 14.93
CA ASP A 144 -24.56 -8.76 14.94
C ASP A 144 -23.45 -7.70 14.89
N MET A 145 -22.40 -7.95 14.11
CA MET A 145 -21.37 -6.96 13.82
C MET A 145 -21.88 -5.98 12.79
N SER A 146 -21.62 -4.68 13.00
CA SER A 146 -21.98 -3.69 11.99
C SER A 146 -21.17 -3.87 10.69
N ARG A 147 -21.78 -3.50 9.57
CA ARG A 147 -21.11 -3.55 8.26
C ARG A 147 -19.95 -2.57 8.18
N GLU A 148 -20.09 -1.44 8.86
CA GLU A 148 -19.06 -0.43 9.01
C GLU A 148 -17.82 -0.99 9.72
N LYS A 149 -18.01 -1.79 10.78
CA LYS A 149 -16.88 -2.42 11.47
C LYS A 149 -16.20 -3.50 10.64
N LEU A 150 -16.98 -4.29 9.92
CA LEU A 150 -16.43 -5.27 8.97
C LEU A 150 -15.62 -4.55 7.90
N ALA A 151 -16.16 -3.49 7.28
CA ALA A 151 -15.46 -2.70 6.27
C ALA A 151 -14.15 -2.10 6.81
N TYR A 152 -14.16 -1.56 8.05
CA TYR A 152 -12.96 -1.08 8.71
C TYR A 152 -11.91 -2.18 8.91
N LEU A 153 -12.31 -3.38 9.37
CA LEU A 153 -11.37 -4.49 9.55
C LEU A 153 -10.72 -4.91 8.23
N ILE A 154 -11.49 -4.91 7.16
CA ILE A 154 -11.01 -5.23 5.80
C ILE A 154 -10.00 -4.17 5.36
N ASP A 155 -10.40 -2.92 5.32
CA ASP A 155 -9.61 -1.80 4.81
C ASP A 155 -8.31 -1.62 5.62
N ALA A 156 -8.41 -1.66 6.96
CA ALA A 156 -7.28 -1.54 7.88
C ALA A 156 -6.32 -2.75 7.88
N THR A 157 -6.66 -3.86 7.24
CA THR A 157 -5.77 -5.02 7.04
C THR A 157 -5.44 -5.27 5.56
N ALA A 158 -5.84 -4.39 4.65
CA ALA A 158 -5.46 -4.45 3.25
C ALA A 158 -4.18 -3.63 3.02
N ALA A 159 -4.28 -2.37 2.67
CA ALA A 159 -3.13 -1.50 2.41
C ALA A 159 -2.09 -1.46 3.54
N PRO A 160 -2.46 -1.35 4.85
CA PRO A 160 -1.47 -1.36 5.93
C PRO A 160 -0.66 -2.65 6.05
N ILE A 161 -1.19 -3.78 5.62
CA ILE A 161 -0.44 -5.05 5.62
C ILE A 161 0.41 -5.15 4.35
N CYS A 162 -0.14 -4.82 3.18
CA CYS A 162 0.58 -4.91 1.90
C CYS A 162 1.84 -4.03 1.88
N ILE A 163 1.79 -2.84 2.50
CA ILE A 163 2.92 -1.89 2.51
C ILE A 163 4.09 -2.33 3.42
N ILE A 164 3.91 -3.29 4.30
CA ILE A 164 4.99 -3.84 5.15
C ILE A 164 5.32 -5.29 4.81
N ALA A 165 4.61 -5.89 3.87
CA ALA A 165 4.85 -7.25 3.42
C ALA A 165 5.91 -7.24 2.30
N PRO A 166 7.07 -7.90 2.46
CA PRO A 166 8.19 -7.79 1.50
C PRO A 166 7.93 -8.47 0.15
N ILE A 167 6.84 -9.24 0.05
CA ILE A 167 6.43 -9.96 -1.16
C ILE A 167 4.98 -9.57 -1.46
N SER A 168 4.78 -8.33 -1.87
CA SER A 168 3.47 -7.77 -2.24
C SER A 168 3.59 -6.93 -3.50
N SER A 169 2.45 -6.62 -4.13
CA SER A 169 2.39 -5.64 -5.22
C SER A 169 2.93 -4.27 -4.80
N TRP A 170 2.70 -3.89 -3.54
CA TRP A 170 3.14 -2.61 -2.97
C TRP A 170 4.66 -2.57 -2.73
N ALA A 171 5.23 -3.64 -2.15
CA ALA A 171 6.66 -3.76 -1.95
C ALA A 171 7.41 -3.68 -3.29
N ALA A 172 6.91 -4.42 -4.30
CA ALA A 172 7.45 -4.39 -5.64
C ALA A 172 7.47 -2.98 -6.23
N SER A 173 6.37 -2.25 -6.11
CA SER A 173 6.25 -0.86 -6.56
C SER A 173 7.28 0.05 -5.86
N VAL A 174 7.33 0.02 -4.52
CA VAL A 174 8.25 0.88 -3.76
C VAL A 174 9.71 0.59 -4.12
N MET A 175 10.08 -0.69 -4.23
CA MET A 175 11.45 -1.09 -4.60
C MET A 175 11.85 -0.61 -6.01
N SER A 176 10.90 -0.58 -6.94
CA SER A 176 11.16 -0.16 -8.33
C SER A 176 11.44 1.35 -8.50
N TYR A 177 11.14 2.17 -7.50
CA TYR A 177 11.47 3.60 -7.54
C TYR A 177 12.93 3.88 -7.18
N TYR A 178 13.65 2.91 -6.62
CA TYR A 178 15.07 3.07 -6.31
C TYR A 178 15.92 2.84 -7.55
N PRO A 179 16.69 3.83 -7.98
CA PRO A 179 17.59 3.67 -9.10
C PRO A 179 18.82 2.86 -8.67
N GLU A 180 19.44 2.11 -9.61
CA GLU A 180 20.65 1.32 -9.36
C GLU A 180 21.82 2.14 -8.80
N SER A 181 21.87 3.43 -9.12
CA SER A 181 22.90 4.37 -8.65
C SER A 181 22.63 4.92 -7.25
N ALA A 182 21.52 4.55 -6.58
CA ALA A 182 21.23 5.00 -5.22
C ALA A 182 22.17 4.35 -4.19
N SER A 183 22.34 5.01 -3.05
CA SER A 183 23.19 4.54 -1.95
C SER A 183 22.74 3.20 -1.34
N HIS A 184 21.47 2.84 -1.53
CA HIS A 184 20.86 1.60 -1.07
C HIS A 184 20.12 0.91 -2.21
N SER A 185 20.12 -0.41 -2.25
CA SER A 185 19.23 -1.14 -3.15
C SER A 185 17.77 -0.93 -2.75
N GLY A 186 16.85 -0.98 -3.70
CA GLY A 186 15.42 -0.85 -3.43
C GLY A 186 14.91 -1.85 -2.39
N MET A 187 15.42 -3.08 -2.41
CA MET A 187 15.13 -4.12 -1.42
C MET A 187 15.59 -3.71 -0.01
N THR A 188 16.85 -3.28 0.13
CA THR A 188 17.41 -2.85 1.42
C THR A 188 16.64 -1.66 1.97
N ALA A 189 16.35 -0.66 1.14
CA ALA A 189 15.59 0.52 1.53
C ALA A 189 14.18 0.15 1.99
N PHE A 190 13.49 -0.70 1.25
CA PHE A 190 12.14 -1.16 1.62
C PHE A 190 12.15 -1.94 2.94
N LEU A 191 13.00 -2.96 3.09
CA LEU A 191 13.08 -3.75 4.32
C LEU A 191 13.42 -2.88 5.54
N SER A 192 14.33 -1.91 5.36
CA SER A 192 14.72 -0.96 6.40
C SER A 192 13.60 0.01 6.78
N SER A 193 12.67 0.28 5.86
CA SER A 193 11.52 1.16 6.09
C SER A 193 10.40 0.50 6.92
N ILE A 194 10.28 -0.83 6.89
CA ILE A 194 9.19 -1.57 7.55
C ILE A 194 9.03 -1.21 9.03
N PRO A 195 10.06 -1.27 9.89
CA PRO A 195 9.90 -0.98 11.31
C PRO A 195 9.63 0.51 11.61
N MET A 196 9.85 1.38 10.63
CA MET A 196 9.55 2.81 10.71
C MET A 196 8.23 3.20 10.03
N ASN A 197 7.52 2.25 9.38
CA ASN A 197 6.19 2.50 8.84
C ASN A 197 5.16 2.57 9.97
N LEU A 198 5.14 3.72 10.66
CA LEU A 198 4.36 3.90 11.88
C LEU A 198 2.87 3.72 11.62
N TYR A 199 2.32 4.22 10.50
CA TYR A 199 0.88 4.14 10.26
C TYR A 199 0.41 2.69 10.10
N ALA A 200 1.13 1.88 9.34
CA ALA A 200 0.80 0.48 9.17
C ALA A 200 0.85 -0.29 10.50
N ILE A 201 1.94 -0.15 11.26
CA ILE A 201 2.13 -0.87 12.52
C ILE A 201 1.10 -0.43 13.57
N LEU A 202 0.87 0.87 13.73
CA LEU A 202 -0.10 1.40 14.69
C LEU A 202 -1.54 1.06 14.30
N THR A 203 -1.87 1.04 13.00
CA THR A 203 -3.19 0.63 12.50
C THR A 203 -3.44 -0.85 12.80
N ILE A 204 -2.48 -1.73 12.55
CA ILE A 204 -2.59 -3.15 12.90
C ILE A 204 -2.78 -3.32 14.41
N PHE A 205 -2.01 -2.62 15.23
CA PHE A 205 -2.20 -2.64 16.69
C PHE A 205 -3.62 -2.20 17.06
N MET A 206 -4.13 -1.13 16.46
CA MET A 206 -5.48 -0.63 16.67
C MET A 206 -6.54 -1.65 16.25
N VAL A 207 -6.39 -2.31 15.09
CA VAL A 207 -7.30 -3.38 14.64
C VAL A 207 -7.41 -4.48 15.69
N PHE A 208 -6.29 -5.01 16.20
CA PHE A 208 -6.32 -6.04 17.24
C PHE A 208 -6.86 -5.52 18.57
N TYR A 209 -6.54 -4.30 18.96
CA TYR A 209 -7.10 -3.68 20.17
C TYR A 209 -8.63 -3.61 20.07
N MET A 210 -9.19 -3.16 18.92
CA MET A 210 -10.64 -3.08 18.70
C MET A 210 -11.30 -4.46 18.56
N ALA A 211 -10.61 -5.44 17.96
CA ALA A 211 -11.12 -6.80 17.80
C ALA A 211 -11.21 -7.57 19.13
N ILE A 212 -10.22 -7.40 20.01
CA ILE A 212 -10.10 -8.18 21.25
C ILE A 212 -10.84 -7.53 22.42
N ARG A 213 -10.81 -6.20 22.52
CA ARG A 213 -11.35 -5.50 23.71
C ARG A 213 -12.86 -5.37 23.68
N LYS A 214 -13.54 -5.80 24.75
CA LYS A 214 -14.97 -5.57 24.94
C LYS A 214 -15.23 -4.07 25.08
N ASN A 215 -16.17 -3.52 24.28
CA ASN A 215 -16.49 -2.10 24.26
C ASN A 215 -15.24 -1.24 23.93
N GLY A 216 -14.41 -1.69 22.98
CA GLY A 216 -13.23 -0.95 22.50
C GLY A 216 -13.59 0.22 21.61
N ASP A 217 -14.71 0.14 20.91
CA ASP A 217 -15.16 1.10 19.93
C ASP A 217 -15.50 2.46 20.56
N PHE A 218 -15.33 3.54 19.78
CA PHE A 218 -15.65 4.91 20.15
C PHE A 218 -16.20 5.70 18.96
N GLY A 219 -16.82 6.85 19.22
CA GLY A 219 -17.32 7.76 18.20
C GLY A 219 -18.40 7.15 17.30
N PRO A 220 -18.37 7.45 15.99
CA PRO A 220 -19.37 6.96 15.02
C PRO A 220 -19.41 5.44 14.90
N MET A 221 -18.26 4.77 14.99
CA MET A 221 -18.19 3.30 14.94
C MET A 221 -18.95 2.66 16.11
N LEU A 222 -18.81 3.22 17.31
CA LEU A 222 -19.58 2.72 18.47
C LEU A 222 -21.08 2.84 18.24
N LYS A 223 -21.55 3.93 17.61
CA LYS A 223 -22.98 4.10 17.28
C LYS A 223 -23.45 3.02 16.31
N ALA A 224 -22.67 2.75 15.25
CA ALA A 224 -23.00 1.70 14.28
C ALA A 224 -23.05 0.32 14.96
N GLU A 225 -22.09 0.00 15.83
CA GLU A 225 -22.06 -1.25 16.58
C GLU A 225 -23.24 -1.39 17.57
N MET A 226 -23.65 -0.31 18.23
CA MET A 226 -24.82 -0.30 19.10
C MET A 226 -26.14 -0.44 18.32
N ALA A 227 -26.24 0.15 17.14
CA ALA A 227 -27.38 -0.02 16.24
C ALA A 227 -27.50 -1.47 15.74
N ALA A 228 -26.39 -2.06 15.31
CA ALA A 228 -26.32 -3.44 14.83
C ALA A 228 -26.78 -4.44 15.91
N THR A 229 -26.40 -4.24 17.18
CA THR A 229 -26.86 -5.10 18.31
C THR A 229 -28.34 -4.99 18.60
N LYS A 230 -29.01 -3.94 18.11
CA LYS A 230 -30.49 -3.77 18.17
C LYS A 230 -31.18 -4.27 16.90
N GLY A 231 -30.46 -4.93 15.98
CA GLY A 231 -30.98 -5.38 14.70
C GLY A 231 -31.14 -4.25 13.65
N ILE A 232 -30.60 -3.06 13.91
CA ILE A 232 -30.67 -1.91 12.99
C ILE A 232 -29.36 -1.88 12.18
N HIS A 233 -29.44 -2.25 10.91
CA HIS A 233 -28.31 -2.29 9.99
C HIS A 233 -28.44 -1.19 8.92
N GLU A 234 -28.33 0.07 9.34
CA GLU A 234 -28.49 1.23 8.46
C GLU A 234 -27.47 1.31 7.32
N GLY A 235 -26.30 0.71 7.48
CA GLY A 235 -25.21 0.70 6.48
C GLY A 235 -25.32 -0.43 5.46
N ARG A 236 -26.35 -1.30 5.51
CA ARG A 236 -26.46 -2.45 4.61
C ARG A 236 -26.90 -2.02 3.22
N LEU A 237 -26.16 -2.46 2.18
CA LEU A 237 -26.53 -2.29 0.78
C LEU A 237 -27.21 -3.56 0.24
N GLU A 238 -28.09 -3.40 -0.75
CA GLU A 238 -28.59 -4.51 -1.56
C GLU A 238 -27.49 -5.03 -2.51
N GLN A 239 -27.51 -6.33 -2.81
CA GLN A 239 -26.50 -6.99 -3.65
C GLN A 239 -26.48 -6.42 -5.07
N GLY A 240 -25.33 -5.90 -5.50
CA GLY A 240 -25.08 -5.47 -6.87
C GLY A 240 -24.88 -6.64 -7.85
N THR A 241 -25.01 -6.35 -9.16
CA THR A 241 -24.84 -7.38 -10.23
C THR A 241 -23.44 -7.99 -10.26
N ALA A 242 -22.38 -7.20 -10.13
CA ALA A 242 -20.98 -7.69 -10.12
C ALA A 242 -20.69 -8.62 -8.94
N GLU A 243 -21.31 -8.36 -7.79
CA GLU A 243 -21.18 -9.22 -6.61
C GLU A 243 -21.93 -10.54 -6.77
N LYS A 244 -23.10 -10.52 -7.42
CA LYS A 244 -23.83 -11.76 -7.74
C LYS A 244 -23.00 -12.66 -8.63
N GLU A 245 -22.38 -12.11 -9.68
CA GLU A 245 -21.49 -12.87 -10.58
C GLU A 245 -20.28 -13.44 -9.83
N PHE A 246 -19.66 -12.67 -8.92
CA PHE A 246 -18.56 -13.16 -8.09
C PHE A 246 -19.00 -14.26 -7.13
N LEU A 247 -20.15 -14.11 -6.49
CA LEU A 247 -20.72 -15.14 -5.60
C LEU A 247 -21.10 -16.41 -6.35
N GLU A 248 -21.72 -16.29 -7.54
CA GLU A 248 -22.05 -17.44 -8.40
C GLU A 248 -20.78 -18.21 -8.83
N GLN A 249 -19.70 -17.51 -9.15
CA GLN A 249 -18.40 -18.15 -9.44
C GLN A 249 -17.84 -18.91 -8.23
N LEU A 250 -18.02 -18.36 -7.02
CA LEU A 250 -17.61 -19.03 -5.78
C LEU A 250 -18.51 -20.22 -5.43
N GLU A 251 -19.82 -20.16 -5.65
CA GLU A 251 -20.77 -21.23 -5.30
C GLU A 251 -20.47 -22.57 -5.99
N HIS A 252 -19.94 -22.54 -7.19
CA HIS A 252 -19.60 -23.73 -7.95
C HIS A 252 -18.19 -24.27 -7.69
N SER A 253 -17.39 -23.63 -6.84
CA SER A 253 -16.03 -24.06 -6.56
C SER A 253 -15.98 -25.25 -5.59
N LYS A 254 -15.06 -26.19 -5.84
CA LYS A 254 -14.79 -27.36 -4.99
C LYS A 254 -13.58 -27.15 -4.08
N GLY A 255 -13.16 -25.91 -3.86
CA GLY A 255 -11.97 -25.56 -3.12
C GLY A 255 -12.02 -25.94 -1.64
N LYS A 256 -10.83 -26.13 -1.07
CA LYS A 256 -10.59 -26.30 0.37
C LYS A 256 -9.70 -25.16 0.85
N ILE A 257 -9.58 -24.94 2.15
CA ILE A 257 -8.70 -23.91 2.75
C ILE A 257 -7.26 -24.03 2.24
N CYS A 258 -6.77 -25.24 2.01
CA CYS A 258 -5.44 -25.48 1.45
C CYS A 258 -5.26 -24.88 0.04
N ASP A 259 -6.33 -24.69 -0.71
CA ASP A 259 -6.28 -24.10 -2.05
C ASP A 259 -6.13 -22.56 -2.04
N LEU A 260 -6.29 -21.93 -0.87
CA LEU A 260 -5.88 -20.56 -0.59
C LEU A 260 -4.47 -20.52 -0.01
N VAL A 261 -4.20 -21.32 1.02
CA VAL A 261 -2.97 -21.20 1.83
C VAL A 261 -1.73 -21.72 1.10
N ILE A 262 -1.84 -22.86 0.41
CA ILE A 262 -0.68 -23.52 -0.22
C ILE A 262 -0.07 -22.66 -1.34
N PRO A 263 -0.82 -22.11 -2.30
CA PRO A 263 -0.24 -21.22 -3.32
C PRO A 263 0.43 -19.97 -2.74
N ILE A 264 -0.15 -19.37 -1.69
CA ILE A 264 0.41 -18.19 -1.02
C ILE A 264 1.73 -18.55 -0.33
N LEU A 265 1.75 -19.61 0.47
CA LEU A 265 2.99 -20.07 1.12
C LEU A 265 4.07 -20.46 0.11
N PHE A 266 3.66 -21.11 -0.99
CA PHE A 266 4.60 -21.45 -2.05
C PHE A 266 5.16 -20.21 -2.74
N LEU A 267 4.34 -19.18 -2.99
CA LEU A 267 4.82 -17.89 -3.51
C LEU A 267 5.87 -17.26 -2.60
N ILE A 268 5.62 -17.23 -1.29
CA ILE A 268 6.57 -16.68 -0.31
C ILE A 268 7.91 -17.41 -0.40
N VAL A 269 7.87 -18.75 -0.35
CA VAL A 269 9.09 -19.57 -0.40
C VAL A 269 9.80 -19.40 -1.75
N ALA A 270 9.06 -19.45 -2.86
CA ALA A 270 9.63 -19.29 -4.19
C ALA A 270 10.27 -17.91 -4.37
N CYS A 271 9.61 -16.83 -3.91
CA CYS A 271 10.21 -15.49 -3.98
C CYS A 271 11.45 -15.35 -3.11
N ILE A 272 11.45 -15.88 -1.88
CA ILE A 272 12.65 -15.88 -1.01
C ILE A 272 13.81 -16.62 -1.67
N LEU A 273 13.55 -17.80 -2.20
CA LEU A 273 14.59 -18.59 -2.90
C LEU A 273 15.08 -17.87 -4.17
N SER A 274 14.17 -17.24 -4.92
CA SER A 274 14.52 -16.44 -6.10
C SER A 274 15.36 -15.22 -5.74
N MET A 275 15.07 -14.54 -4.63
CA MET A 275 15.87 -13.42 -4.12
C MET A 275 17.28 -13.86 -3.76
N LEU A 276 17.41 -14.97 -3.07
CA LEU A 276 18.74 -15.54 -2.75
C LEU A 276 19.50 -15.98 -4.01
N TYR A 277 18.79 -16.52 -5.01
CA TYR A 277 19.38 -16.95 -6.27
C TYR A 277 19.88 -15.76 -7.09
N VAL A 278 19.03 -14.77 -7.32
CA VAL A 278 19.36 -13.55 -8.08
C VAL A 278 20.44 -12.74 -7.37
N GLY A 279 20.41 -12.68 -6.04
CA GLY A 279 21.41 -11.98 -5.22
C GLY A 279 22.75 -12.72 -5.07
N GLY A 280 22.91 -13.90 -5.70
CA GLY A 280 24.19 -14.58 -5.77
C GLY A 280 24.56 -15.47 -4.58
N TYR A 281 23.60 -15.84 -3.71
CA TYR A 281 23.85 -16.69 -2.54
C TYR A 281 24.53 -18.04 -2.88
N TRP A 282 24.17 -18.62 -4.04
CA TRP A 282 24.76 -19.85 -4.57
C TRP A 282 25.81 -19.60 -5.66
N GLY A 283 26.27 -18.35 -5.81
CA GLY A 283 27.31 -17.99 -6.77
C GLY A 283 28.70 -18.51 -6.40
N GLU A 284 29.71 -18.22 -7.23
CA GLU A 284 31.10 -18.63 -7.01
C GLU A 284 31.72 -17.97 -5.76
N GLU A 285 31.34 -16.72 -5.48
CA GLU A 285 31.70 -16.01 -4.26
C GLU A 285 30.64 -16.30 -3.18
N LYS A 286 31.07 -16.87 -2.04
CA LYS A 286 30.16 -17.14 -0.92
C LYS A 286 29.71 -15.84 -0.27
N MET A 287 28.50 -15.43 -0.56
CA MET A 287 27.84 -14.31 0.09
C MET A 287 27.11 -14.72 1.37
N SER A 288 27.05 -13.81 2.34
CA SER A 288 26.15 -14.01 3.48
C SER A 288 24.69 -13.92 3.02
N LEU A 289 23.78 -14.46 3.80
CA LEU A 289 22.34 -14.41 3.50
C LEU A 289 21.85 -12.95 3.37
N PHE A 290 22.34 -12.06 4.23
CA PHE A 290 21.99 -10.63 4.21
C PHE A 290 22.56 -9.91 2.98
N ASP A 291 23.81 -10.21 2.60
CA ASP A 291 24.44 -9.60 1.43
C ASP A 291 23.72 -10.02 0.13
N ALA A 292 23.34 -11.32 0.04
CA ALA A 292 22.56 -11.81 -1.10
C ALA A 292 21.20 -11.11 -1.21
N PHE A 293 20.49 -10.90 -0.09
CA PHE A 293 19.26 -10.09 -0.13
C PHE A 293 19.53 -8.64 -0.55
N GLY A 294 20.60 -8.04 -0.06
CA GLY A 294 20.99 -6.66 -0.41
C GLY A 294 21.34 -6.48 -1.89
N ASN A 295 21.95 -7.50 -2.51
CA ASN A 295 22.37 -7.46 -3.92
C ASN A 295 21.29 -7.94 -4.90
N THR A 296 20.10 -8.30 -4.40
CA THR A 296 19.02 -8.81 -5.25
C THR A 296 18.42 -7.71 -6.13
N ASP A 297 18.33 -7.96 -7.44
CA ASP A 297 17.38 -7.27 -8.30
C ASP A 297 15.96 -7.75 -7.98
N ALA A 298 15.19 -6.88 -7.34
CA ALA A 298 13.88 -7.21 -6.82
C ALA A 298 12.89 -7.59 -7.93
N GLY A 299 12.92 -6.88 -9.07
CA GLY A 299 12.02 -7.12 -10.20
C GLY A 299 12.21 -8.53 -10.76
N THR A 300 13.45 -8.89 -11.05
CA THR A 300 13.81 -10.21 -11.60
C THR A 300 13.50 -11.33 -10.60
N ALA A 301 13.84 -11.16 -9.33
CA ALA A 301 13.62 -12.17 -8.30
C ALA A 301 12.13 -12.45 -8.08
N LEU A 302 11.32 -11.39 -7.98
CA LEU A 302 9.87 -11.51 -7.79
C LEU A 302 9.17 -12.10 -9.01
N ALA A 303 9.57 -11.68 -10.23
CA ALA A 303 9.03 -12.24 -11.46
C ALA A 303 9.33 -13.75 -11.59
N LEU A 304 10.56 -14.17 -11.26
CA LEU A 304 10.95 -15.58 -11.25
C LEU A 304 10.13 -16.37 -10.22
N GLY A 305 10.01 -15.87 -8.99
CA GLY A 305 9.22 -16.51 -7.93
C GLY A 305 7.74 -16.64 -8.28
N ALA A 306 7.15 -15.60 -8.88
CA ALA A 306 5.77 -15.62 -9.34
C ALA A 306 5.56 -16.61 -10.48
N LEU A 307 6.47 -16.67 -11.47
CA LEU A 307 6.39 -17.61 -12.58
C LEU A 307 6.44 -19.07 -12.10
N VAL A 308 7.39 -19.39 -11.23
CA VAL A 308 7.52 -20.73 -10.61
C VAL A 308 6.24 -21.08 -9.83
N THR A 309 5.68 -20.11 -9.11
CA THR A 309 4.43 -20.29 -8.35
C THR A 309 3.23 -20.51 -9.26
N LEU A 310 3.14 -19.84 -10.40
CA LEU A 310 2.07 -20.07 -11.37
C LEU A 310 2.13 -21.49 -11.96
N ILE A 311 3.33 -21.96 -12.31
CA ILE A 311 3.54 -23.34 -12.79
C ILE A 311 3.14 -24.35 -11.71
N PHE A 312 3.60 -24.12 -10.48
CA PHE A 312 3.22 -24.95 -9.33
C PHE A 312 1.70 -24.95 -9.13
N SER A 313 1.06 -23.79 -9.15
CA SER A 313 -0.38 -23.63 -8.94
C SER A 313 -1.20 -24.32 -10.02
N LEU A 314 -0.75 -24.26 -11.30
CA LEU A 314 -1.36 -25.01 -12.39
C LEU A 314 -1.36 -26.52 -12.09
N ILE A 315 -0.19 -27.08 -11.79
CA ILE A 315 -0.02 -28.50 -11.48
C ILE A 315 -0.85 -28.89 -10.25
N TYR A 316 -0.74 -28.10 -9.18
CA TYR A 316 -1.44 -28.31 -7.92
C TYR A 316 -2.96 -28.37 -8.10
N PHE A 317 -3.56 -27.34 -8.74
CA PHE A 317 -5.01 -27.28 -8.95
C PHE A 317 -5.53 -28.36 -9.90
N MET A 318 -4.74 -28.75 -10.91
CA MET A 318 -5.09 -29.85 -11.81
C MET A 318 -5.05 -31.21 -11.09
N LEU A 319 -4.01 -31.51 -10.30
CA LEU A 319 -3.90 -32.75 -9.50
C LEU A 319 -5.03 -32.84 -8.47
N ARG A 320 -5.40 -31.71 -7.88
CA ARG A 320 -6.52 -31.59 -6.96
C ARG A 320 -7.89 -31.66 -7.65
N LYS A 321 -7.94 -31.58 -8.98
CA LYS A 321 -9.16 -31.51 -9.79
C LYS A 321 -10.09 -30.35 -9.39
N VAL A 322 -9.51 -29.24 -8.92
CA VAL A 322 -10.22 -28.02 -8.51
C VAL A 322 -10.46 -27.11 -9.70
N LEU A 323 -9.44 -26.96 -10.57
CA LEU A 323 -9.51 -26.23 -11.83
C LEU A 323 -9.11 -27.12 -12.99
N THR A 324 -9.71 -26.84 -14.17
CA THR A 324 -9.28 -27.44 -15.43
C THR A 324 -8.18 -26.59 -16.08
N PHE A 325 -7.44 -27.19 -17.03
CA PHE A 325 -6.47 -26.45 -17.83
C PHE A 325 -7.10 -25.22 -18.52
N ARG A 326 -8.32 -25.38 -19.04
CA ARG A 326 -9.08 -24.28 -19.65
C ARG A 326 -9.43 -23.17 -18.67
N ASP A 327 -9.75 -23.51 -17.43
CA ASP A 327 -10.08 -22.53 -16.39
C ASP A 327 -8.85 -21.72 -15.98
N PHE A 328 -7.67 -22.33 -15.98
CA PHE A 328 -6.41 -21.63 -15.75
C PHE A 328 -6.21 -20.48 -16.76
N PHE A 329 -6.33 -20.79 -18.05
CA PHE A 329 -6.15 -19.78 -19.09
C PHE A 329 -7.22 -18.70 -19.09
N LYS A 330 -8.43 -18.99 -18.62
CA LYS A 330 -9.48 -17.97 -18.44
C LYS A 330 -9.17 -16.96 -17.33
N CYS A 331 -8.25 -17.24 -16.43
CA CYS A 331 -7.84 -16.32 -15.36
C CYS A 331 -6.77 -15.32 -15.83
N ILE A 332 -6.11 -15.53 -16.97
CA ILE A 332 -5.03 -14.68 -17.45
C ILE A 332 -5.52 -13.25 -17.69
N ASN A 333 -6.53 -13.07 -18.55
CA ASN A 333 -7.01 -11.74 -18.92
C ASN A 333 -7.54 -10.93 -17.70
N PRO A 334 -8.45 -11.46 -16.86
CA PRO A 334 -8.90 -10.70 -15.70
C PRO A 334 -7.77 -10.43 -14.70
N GLY A 335 -6.81 -11.36 -14.55
CA GLY A 335 -5.65 -11.17 -13.68
C GLY A 335 -4.74 -10.05 -14.15
N VAL A 336 -4.39 -10.01 -15.42
CA VAL A 336 -3.57 -8.92 -15.99
C VAL A 336 -4.32 -7.59 -15.92
N ASN A 337 -5.62 -7.57 -16.27
CA ASN A 337 -6.42 -6.35 -16.25
C ASN A 337 -6.49 -5.71 -14.85
N SER A 338 -6.45 -6.50 -13.78
CA SER A 338 -6.43 -5.96 -12.42
C SER A 338 -5.18 -5.14 -12.10
N MET A 339 -4.07 -5.35 -12.83
CA MET A 339 -2.78 -4.67 -12.61
C MET A 339 -2.50 -3.53 -13.61
N VAL A 340 -3.35 -3.33 -14.62
CA VAL A 340 -3.09 -2.34 -15.69
C VAL A 340 -2.95 -0.92 -15.13
N ALA A 341 -3.82 -0.50 -14.21
CA ALA A 341 -3.75 0.84 -13.63
C ALA A 341 -2.43 1.08 -12.88
N ALA A 342 -1.99 0.10 -12.09
CA ALA A 342 -0.71 0.14 -11.40
C ALA A 342 0.47 0.24 -12.39
N CYS A 343 0.47 -0.56 -13.46
CA CYS A 343 1.52 -0.52 -14.48
C CYS A 343 1.62 0.84 -15.18
N ILE A 344 0.49 1.51 -15.47
CA ILE A 344 0.45 2.86 -16.06
C ILE A 344 1.08 3.87 -15.10
N ILE A 345 0.64 3.88 -13.83
CA ILE A 345 1.15 4.82 -12.82
C ILE A 345 2.65 4.62 -12.62
N LEU A 346 3.13 3.38 -12.51
CA LEU A 346 4.55 3.07 -12.37
C LEU A 346 5.39 3.60 -13.54
N THR A 347 4.95 3.35 -14.78
CA THR A 347 5.65 3.84 -15.97
C THR A 347 5.81 5.35 -15.98
N LEU A 348 4.74 6.08 -15.64
CA LEU A 348 4.78 7.54 -15.56
C LEU A 348 5.62 8.04 -14.38
N ALA A 349 5.57 7.36 -13.25
CA ALA A 349 6.36 7.69 -12.05
C ALA A 349 7.87 7.51 -12.28
N TRP A 350 8.28 6.43 -12.92
CA TRP A 350 9.68 6.25 -13.33
C TRP A 350 10.12 7.32 -14.34
N THR A 351 9.22 7.72 -15.23
CA THR A 351 9.52 8.76 -16.22
C THR A 351 9.72 10.12 -15.57
N ILE A 352 8.83 10.55 -14.63
CA ILE A 352 9.02 11.83 -13.93
C ILE A 352 10.24 11.81 -13.01
N SER A 353 10.57 10.65 -12.43
CA SER A 353 11.83 10.46 -11.70
C SER A 353 13.03 10.74 -12.60
N GLY A 354 13.05 10.17 -13.80
CA GLY A 354 14.09 10.44 -14.78
C GLY A 354 14.15 11.90 -15.20
N VAL A 355 13.01 12.57 -15.41
CA VAL A 355 12.98 14.04 -15.67
C VAL A 355 13.66 14.82 -14.56
N CYS A 356 13.30 14.56 -13.30
CA CYS A 356 13.85 15.31 -12.15
C CYS A 356 15.34 15.04 -11.93
N ARG A 357 15.74 13.77 -12.03
CA ARG A 357 17.08 13.32 -11.67
C ARG A 357 18.06 13.36 -12.84
N ASP A 358 17.68 12.74 -13.96
CA ASP A 358 18.60 12.48 -15.07
C ASP A 358 18.64 13.66 -16.06
N LEU A 359 17.60 14.51 -16.11
CA LEU A 359 17.56 15.66 -17.01
C LEU A 359 17.79 17.01 -16.32
N LEU A 360 17.12 17.28 -15.18
CA LEU A 360 17.06 18.65 -14.60
C LEU A 360 17.89 18.85 -13.33
N SER A 361 18.54 17.81 -12.81
CA SER A 361 19.36 17.87 -11.58
C SER A 361 18.61 18.48 -10.38
N THR A 362 17.36 18.05 -10.15
CA THR A 362 16.48 18.60 -9.10
C THR A 362 17.06 18.39 -7.69
N GLY A 363 17.66 17.22 -7.42
CA GLY A 363 18.22 16.88 -6.10
C GLY A 363 19.25 17.90 -5.60
N PRO A 364 20.33 18.20 -6.35
CA PRO A 364 21.33 19.20 -5.97
C PRO A 364 20.76 20.59 -5.72
N TYR A 365 19.77 21.02 -6.52
CA TYR A 365 19.14 22.32 -6.32
C TYR A 365 18.35 22.39 -5.00
N VAL A 366 17.54 21.38 -4.72
CA VAL A 366 16.75 21.33 -3.48
C VAL A 366 17.65 21.18 -2.25
N ALA A 367 18.74 20.42 -2.33
CA ALA A 367 19.72 20.32 -1.26
C ALA A 367 20.29 21.70 -0.91
N HIS A 368 20.73 22.46 -1.90
CA HIS A 368 21.21 23.82 -1.70
C HIS A 368 20.14 24.74 -1.07
N LEU A 369 18.88 24.58 -1.48
CA LEU A 369 17.76 25.35 -0.91
C LEU A 369 17.54 25.00 0.57
N VAL A 370 17.59 23.72 0.94
CA VAL A 370 17.45 23.25 2.33
C VAL A 370 18.60 23.79 3.19
N GLU A 371 19.83 23.68 2.73
CA GLU A 371 21.01 24.20 3.45
C GLU A 371 20.93 25.70 3.72
N THR A 372 20.41 26.48 2.76
CA THR A 372 20.32 27.94 2.87
C THR A 372 19.07 28.42 3.62
N SER A 373 18.03 27.60 3.75
CA SER A 373 16.75 27.98 4.36
C SER A 373 16.77 28.09 5.88
N GLY A 374 17.77 27.51 6.56
CA GLY A 374 17.82 27.42 8.02
C GLY A 374 16.75 26.58 8.68
N VAL A 375 15.90 25.85 7.91
CA VAL A 375 14.89 24.92 8.43
C VAL A 375 15.59 23.69 9.00
N PRO A 376 15.28 23.26 10.25
CA PRO A 376 15.85 22.04 10.79
C PRO A 376 15.48 20.83 9.93
N VAL A 377 16.46 20.16 9.35
CA VAL A 377 16.27 18.98 8.48
C VAL A 377 15.49 17.87 9.19
N GLY A 378 15.57 17.78 10.53
CA GLY A 378 14.81 16.85 11.34
C GLY A 378 13.28 16.99 11.24
N ILE A 379 12.75 18.08 10.69
CA ILE A 379 11.31 18.24 10.46
C ILE A 379 10.86 17.54 9.15
N LEU A 380 11.79 17.25 8.25
CA LEU A 380 11.50 16.72 6.91
C LEU A 380 10.60 15.47 6.90
N PRO A 381 10.81 14.42 7.71
CA PRO A 381 9.94 13.26 7.71
C PRO A 381 8.49 13.59 8.10
N ALA A 382 8.31 14.46 9.11
CA ALA A 382 6.98 14.88 9.55
C ALA A 382 6.26 15.74 8.50
N LEU A 383 6.99 16.64 7.82
CA LEU A 383 6.46 17.45 6.73
C LEU A 383 6.01 16.58 5.55
N ILE A 384 6.86 15.64 5.13
CA ILE A 384 6.55 14.72 4.02
C ILE A 384 5.38 13.81 4.38
N PHE A 385 5.29 13.35 5.64
CA PHE A 385 4.11 12.60 6.11
C PHE A 385 2.82 13.39 5.87
N VAL A 386 2.79 14.67 6.28
CA VAL A 386 1.62 15.54 6.10
C VAL A 386 1.29 15.76 4.62
N VAL A 387 2.31 16.04 3.79
CA VAL A 387 2.13 16.19 2.33
C VAL A 387 1.56 14.91 1.71
N ALA A 388 2.10 13.76 2.07
CA ALA A 388 1.62 12.45 1.58
C ALA A 388 0.17 12.18 2.02
N CYS A 389 -0.20 12.52 3.28
CA CYS A 389 -1.58 12.41 3.77
C CYS A 389 -2.56 13.21 2.90
N PHE A 390 -2.27 14.47 2.64
CA PHE A 390 -3.16 15.34 1.86
C PHE A 390 -3.20 14.95 0.39
N LEU A 391 -2.08 14.60 -0.21
CA LEU A 391 -2.00 14.21 -1.60
C LEU A 391 -2.79 12.92 -1.85
N SER A 392 -2.58 11.89 -1.04
CA SER A 392 -3.26 10.61 -1.14
C SER A 392 -4.77 10.73 -0.83
N PHE A 393 -5.15 11.50 0.19
CA PHE A 393 -6.56 11.79 0.48
C PHE A 393 -7.26 12.46 -0.70
N SER A 394 -6.60 13.45 -1.34
CA SER A 394 -7.17 14.21 -2.44
C SER A 394 -7.30 13.42 -3.73
N THR A 395 -6.32 12.57 -4.03
CA THR A 395 -6.28 11.74 -5.25
C THR A 395 -7.01 10.41 -5.09
N GLY A 396 -7.22 9.95 -3.85
CA GLY A 396 -7.82 8.65 -3.55
C GLY A 396 -6.92 7.47 -3.89
N THR A 397 -5.60 7.67 -3.94
CA THR A 397 -4.68 6.57 -4.25
C THR A 397 -3.32 6.71 -3.58
N ALA A 398 -2.90 5.69 -2.86
CA ALA A 398 -1.55 5.60 -2.34
C ALA A 398 -0.51 5.38 -3.46
N TRP A 399 -0.84 4.58 -4.48
CA TRP A 399 0.04 4.29 -5.62
C TRP A 399 0.49 5.56 -6.34
N GLY A 400 -0.45 6.46 -6.65
CA GLY A 400 -0.16 7.73 -7.27
C GLY A 400 0.70 8.64 -6.39
N THR A 401 0.46 8.60 -5.09
CA THR A 401 1.23 9.36 -4.11
C THR A 401 2.67 8.87 -4.01
N PHE A 402 2.91 7.53 -4.00
CA PHE A 402 4.27 6.97 -4.07
C PHE A 402 4.97 7.41 -5.35
N GLY A 403 4.28 7.27 -6.49
CA GLY A 403 4.85 7.60 -7.79
C GLY A 403 5.32 9.05 -7.90
N ILE A 404 4.66 9.96 -7.20
CA ILE A 404 5.04 11.38 -7.17
C ILE A 404 6.14 11.62 -6.12
N LEU A 405 5.95 11.15 -4.88
CA LEU A 405 6.78 11.58 -3.76
C LEU A 405 8.09 10.80 -3.60
N ILE A 406 8.10 9.46 -3.84
CA ILE A 406 9.32 8.66 -3.60
C ILE A 406 10.51 9.14 -4.43
N PRO A 407 10.37 9.36 -5.76
CA PRO A 407 11.47 9.90 -6.55
C PRO A 407 12.01 11.25 -6.05
N ILE A 408 11.09 12.12 -5.59
CA ILE A 408 11.44 13.44 -5.07
C ILE A 408 12.24 13.32 -3.76
N ILE A 409 11.75 12.50 -2.81
CA ILE A 409 12.42 12.35 -1.52
C ILE A 409 13.78 11.65 -1.63
N ILE A 410 13.94 10.70 -2.54
CA ILE A 410 15.24 10.08 -2.81
C ILE A 410 16.23 11.17 -3.26
N SER A 411 15.84 11.95 -4.28
CA SER A 411 16.68 13.01 -4.81
C SER A 411 17.07 14.08 -3.76
N ILE A 412 16.16 14.41 -2.84
CA ILE A 412 16.41 15.38 -1.76
C ILE A 412 17.29 14.77 -0.67
N CYS A 413 16.90 13.61 -0.15
CA CYS A 413 17.55 13.02 1.01
C CYS A 413 18.96 12.52 0.71
N GLU A 414 19.23 11.96 -0.48
CA GLU A 414 20.57 11.49 -0.84
C GLU A 414 21.61 12.61 -0.77
N VAL A 415 21.21 13.85 -1.01
CA VAL A 415 22.11 15.02 -1.02
C VAL A 415 22.06 15.77 0.31
N ALA A 416 20.86 16.09 0.82
CA ALA A 416 20.69 17.01 1.96
C ALA A 416 20.63 16.30 3.32
N ALA A 417 20.19 15.04 3.38
CA ALA A 417 19.95 14.32 4.64
C ALA A 417 19.97 12.78 4.47
N PRO A 418 21.11 12.19 4.09
CA PRO A 418 21.19 10.75 3.83
C PRO A 418 20.74 9.89 5.02
N GLU A 419 21.01 10.35 6.24
CA GLU A 419 20.61 9.67 7.48
C GLU A 419 19.10 9.65 7.71
N LEU A 420 18.32 10.50 7.04
CA LEU A 420 16.87 10.57 7.12
C LEU A 420 16.15 9.93 5.93
N LEU A 421 16.86 9.41 4.93
CA LEU A 421 16.26 8.84 3.72
C LEU A 421 15.24 7.75 4.06
N ILE A 422 15.62 6.75 4.84
CA ILE A 422 14.73 5.64 5.22
C ILE A 422 13.56 6.11 6.07
N VAL A 423 13.80 7.05 7.00
CA VAL A 423 12.74 7.62 7.85
C VAL A 423 11.74 8.40 7.01
N THR A 424 12.24 9.22 6.05
CA THR A 424 11.39 10.03 5.16
C THR A 424 10.63 9.14 4.16
N LEU A 425 11.26 8.09 3.64
CA LEU A 425 10.57 7.06 2.85
C LEU A 425 9.42 6.46 3.65
N SER A 426 9.70 6.00 4.88
CA SER A 426 8.67 5.42 5.75
C SER A 426 7.53 6.39 6.04
N ALA A 427 7.83 7.67 6.23
CA ALA A 427 6.85 8.74 6.43
C ALA A 427 5.97 8.93 5.18
N THR A 428 6.57 8.88 3.98
CA THR A 428 5.85 8.93 2.70
C THR A 428 4.87 7.77 2.58
N LEU A 429 5.35 6.55 2.81
CA LEU A 429 4.53 5.34 2.73
C LEU A 429 3.39 5.39 3.74
N ALA A 430 3.67 5.75 4.98
CA ALA A 430 2.69 5.87 6.06
C ALA A 430 1.62 6.94 5.77
N GLY A 431 2.02 8.11 5.27
CA GLY A 431 1.12 9.19 4.91
C GLY A 431 0.24 8.83 3.71
N SER A 432 0.81 8.16 2.73
CA SER A 432 0.08 7.69 1.55
C SER A 432 -1.01 6.67 1.93
N VAL A 433 -0.69 5.71 2.79
CA VAL A 433 -1.67 4.74 3.29
C VAL A 433 -2.77 5.42 4.11
N PHE A 434 -2.43 6.39 4.97
CA PHE A 434 -3.43 7.14 5.73
C PHE A 434 -4.40 7.91 4.81
N GLY A 435 -3.86 8.63 3.83
CA GLY A 435 -4.67 9.43 2.91
C GLY A 435 -5.63 8.57 2.09
N ASP A 436 -5.13 7.47 1.55
CA ASP A 436 -5.91 6.45 0.85
C ASP A 436 -7.02 5.87 1.75
N HIS A 437 -6.66 5.40 2.92
CA HIS A 437 -7.53 4.79 3.92
C HIS A 437 -8.62 5.74 4.49
N THR A 438 -8.51 7.05 4.28
CA THR A 438 -9.50 8.06 4.73
C THR A 438 -10.25 8.73 3.59
N SER A 439 -9.81 8.53 2.35
CA SER A 439 -10.40 9.17 1.19
C SER A 439 -11.72 8.53 0.76
N PRO A 440 -12.79 9.34 0.56
CA PRO A 440 -14.06 8.82 0.04
C PRO A 440 -14.02 8.44 -1.44
N ILE A 441 -12.92 8.71 -2.14
CA ILE A 441 -12.73 8.33 -3.55
C ILE A 441 -11.64 7.27 -3.72
N SER A 442 -11.16 6.69 -2.62
CA SER A 442 -10.14 5.63 -2.64
C SER A 442 -10.71 4.32 -3.18
N ASP A 443 -9.95 3.69 -4.06
CA ASP A 443 -10.29 2.39 -4.64
C ASP A 443 -10.39 1.30 -3.56
N THR A 444 -9.44 1.25 -2.61
CA THR A 444 -9.43 0.27 -1.52
C THR A 444 -10.60 0.46 -0.57
N THR A 445 -10.91 1.71 -0.19
CA THR A 445 -12.04 2.04 0.67
C THR A 445 -13.38 1.71 0.00
N ILE A 446 -13.49 1.94 -1.33
CA ILE A 446 -14.66 1.52 -2.14
C ILE A 446 -14.78 0.00 -2.15
N LEU A 447 -13.68 -0.73 -2.40
CA LEU A 447 -13.66 -2.20 -2.43
C LEU A 447 -13.95 -2.81 -1.06
N ALA A 448 -13.44 -2.25 0.04
CA ALA A 448 -13.74 -2.66 1.40
C ALA A 448 -15.23 -2.47 1.73
N SER A 449 -15.81 -1.33 1.32
CA SER A 449 -17.25 -1.07 1.44
C SER A 449 -18.07 -2.10 0.65
N THR A 450 -17.67 -2.38 -0.58
CA THR A 450 -18.34 -3.34 -1.48
C THR A 450 -18.24 -4.76 -0.91
N GLY A 451 -17.05 -5.20 -0.50
CA GLY A 451 -16.84 -6.51 0.12
C GLY A 451 -17.65 -6.70 1.40
N ALA A 452 -17.75 -5.68 2.23
CA ALA A 452 -18.60 -5.68 3.43
C ALA A 452 -20.07 -5.47 3.14
N GLN A 453 -20.49 -5.07 1.92
CA GLN A 453 -21.83 -4.56 1.61
C GLN A 453 -22.25 -3.43 2.55
N CYS A 454 -21.37 -2.47 2.75
CA CYS A 454 -21.55 -1.30 3.58
C CYS A 454 -21.80 -0.07 2.72
N ASN A 455 -22.66 0.83 3.18
CA ASN A 455 -22.75 2.15 2.57
C ASN A 455 -21.39 2.84 2.67
N HIS A 456 -20.84 3.23 1.52
CA HIS A 456 -19.49 3.75 1.41
C HIS A 456 -19.23 4.99 2.29
N LEU A 457 -20.14 5.98 2.27
CA LEU A 457 -19.96 7.19 3.08
C LEU A 457 -20.08 6.90 4.58
N LYS A 458 -20.90 5.90 5.00
CA LYS A 458 -20.96 5.47 6.39
C LYS A 458 -19.67 4.75 6.80
N HIS A 459 -19.11 3.92 5.93
CA HIS A 459 -17.80 3.31 6.16
C HIS A 459 -16.75 4.38 6.38
N VAL A 460 -16.56 5.31 5.43
CA VAL A 460 -15.60 6.42 5.55
C VAL A 460 -15.83 7.21 6.85
N GLY A 461 -17.07 7.63 7.11
CA GLY A 461 -17.41 8.44 8.29
C GLY A 461 -17.14 7.74 9.63
N THR A 462 -17.21 6.41 9.68
CA THR A 462 -16.90 5.63 10.89
C THR A 462 -15.42 5.33 11.04
N GLN A 463 -14.67 5.24 9.93
CA GLN A 463 -13.24 4.92 9.88
C GLN A 463 -12.35 6.12 10.17
N VAL A 464 -12.67 7.30 9.63
CA VAL A 464 -11.86 8.53 9.73
C VAL A 464 -11.44 8.85 11.16
N PRO A 465 -12.29 8.81 12.21
CA PRO A 465 -11.85 9.08 13.58
C PRO A 465 -10.78 8.10 14.09
N TYR A 466 -10.83 6.84 13.64
CA TYR A 466 -9.84 5.83 13.98
C TYR A 466 -8.50 6.13 13.29
N ALA A 467 -8.55 6.33 11.99
CA ALA A 467 -7.38 6.65 11.19
C ALA A 467 -6.70 7.95 11.63
N CYS A 468 -7.47 9.01 11.92
CA CYS A 468 -6.93 10.27 12.44
C CYS A 468 -6.26 10.11 13.81
N THR A 469 -6.80 9.26 14.69
CA THR A 469 -6.17 8.96 16.00
C THR A 469 -4.79 8.36 15.78
N VAL A 470 -4.65 7.43 14.84
CA VAL A 470 -3.36 6.83 14.47
C VAL A 470 -2.44 7.87 13.83
N ALA A 471 -2.95 8.66 12.88
CA ALA A 471 -2.15 9.63 12.14
C ALA A 471 -1.52 10.71 13.03
N VAL A 472 -2.23 11.20 14.04
CA VAL A 472 -1.67 12.15 15.03
C VAL A 472 -0.51 11.52 15.80
N CYS A 473 -0.63 10.25 16.20
CA CYS A 473 0.47 9.54 16.85
C CYS A 473 1.66 9.34 15.89
N CYS A 474 1.40 9.06 14.61
CA CYS A 474 2.45 8.95 13.58
C CYS A 474 3.17 10.28 13.36
N LEU A 475 2.44 11.40 13.27
CA LEU A 475 3.04 12.73 13.11
C LEU A 475 4.02 13.05 14.23
N ILE A 476 3.62 12.83 15.49
CA ILE A 476 4.51 13.01 16.64
C ILE A 476 5.68 12.03 16.57
N GLY A 477 5.44 10.78 16.16
CA GLY A 477 6.48 9.78 15.95
C GLY A 477 7.51 10.23 14.89
N TYR A 478 7.07 10.79 13.76
CA TYR A 478 7.98 11.27 12.72
C TYR A 478 8.73 12.54 13.11
N ILE A 479 8.18 13.38 13.98
CA ILE A 479 8.93 14.46 14.60
C ILE A 479 10.06 13.87 15.46
N ILE A 480 9.77 12.92 16.33
CA ILE A 480 10.78 12.24 17.16
C ILE A 480 11.84 11.58 16.26
N ALA A 481 11.41 10.84 15.22
CA ALA A 481 12.29 10.15 14.30
C ALA A 481 13.25 11.09 13.57
N GLY A 482 12.76 12.25 13.11
CA GLY A 482 13.58 13.24 12.42
C GLY A 482 14.71 13.80 13.29
N PHE A 483 14.45 14.04 14.58
CA PHE A 483 15.47 14.53 15.50
C PHE A 483 16.38 13.42 16.05
N THR A 484 15.97 12.16 15.98
CA THR A 484 16.76 11.01 16.43
C THR A 484 17.50 10.29 15.29
N GLY A 485 17.25 10.65 14.03
CA GLY A 485 17.86 10.02 12.85
C GLY A 485 19.39 10.00 12.87
N LYS A 486 20.02 11.04 13.39
CA LYS A 486 21.48 11.13 13.56
C LYS A 486 22.08 10.06 14.49
N LEU A 487 21.26 9.39 15.31
CA LEU A 487 21.71 8.29 16.18
C LEU A 487 21.85 6.95 15.43
N GLY A 488 21.53 6.95 14.14
CA GLY A 488 21.44 5.75 13.29
C GLY A 488 20.05 5.11 13.33
N LEU A 489 19.71 4.40 12.24
CA LEU A 489 18.36 3.86 12.01
C LEU A 489 17.87 2.94 13.14
N ALA A 490 18.72 2.05 13.65
CA ALA A 490 18.35 1.13 14.73
C ALA A 490 17.98 1.85 16.04
N ALA A 491 18.78 2.84 16.46
CA ALA A 491 18.51 3.64 17.66
C ALA A 491 17.27 4.53 17.45
N CYS A 492 17.15 5.17 16.29
CA CYS A 492 15.98 5.95 15.91
C CYS A 492 14.69 5.11 16.00
N THR A 493 14.69 3.91 15.43
CA THR A 493 13.55 2.98 15.48
C THR A 493 13.23 2.55 16.91
N ALA A 494 14.25 2.19 17.70
CA ALA A 494 14.07 1.76 19.08
C ALA A 494 13.50 2.85 20.00
N ILE A 495 13.67 4.11 19.67
CA ILE A 495 13.07 5.24 20.38
C ILE A 495 11.67 5.54 19.82
N THR A 496 11.55 5.66 18.50
CA THR A 496 10.34 6.17 17.84
C THR A 496 9.17 5.20 17.94
N LEU A 497 9.37 3.92 17.60
CA LEU A 497 8.28 2.95 17.54
C LEU A 497 7.63 2.69 18.90
N PRO A 498 8.37 2.46 20.02
CA PRO A 498 7.76 2.35 21.33
C PRO A 498 7.05 3.64 21.78
N SER A 499 7.64 4.81 21.48
CA SER A 499 7.03 6.10 21.82
C SER A 499 5.69 6.28 21.10
N ALA A 500 5.61 5.96 19.80
CA ALA A 500 4.38 6.03 19.02
C ALA A 500 3.31 5.03 19.51
N LEU A 501 3.70 3.81 19.91
CA LEU A 501 2.79 2.82 20.51
C LEU A 501 2.22 3.29 21.86
N VAL A 502 3.07 3.88 22.71
CA VAL A 502 2.63 4.46 24.00
C VAL A 502 1.67 5.62 23.77
N LEU A 503 1.98 6.51 22.81
CA LEU A 503 1.09 7.62 22.44
C LEU A 503 -0.26 7.10 21.94
N LEU A 504 -0.28 6.08 21.09
CA LEU A 504 -1.52 5.48 20.61
C LEU A 504 -2.32 4.87 21.77
N PHE A 505 -1.67 4.16 22.68
CA PHE A 505 -2.36 3.59 23.84
C PHE A 505 -3.00 4.67 24.73
N ILE A 506 -2.29 5.77 24.97
CA ILE A 506 -2.81 6.95 25.70
C ILE A 506 -3.98 7.58 24.93
N ALA A 507 -3.84 7.79 23.60
CA ALA A 507 -4.89 8.33 22.76
C ALA A 507 -6.16 7.47 22.81
N LEU A 508 -6.04 6.15 22.74
CA LEU A 508 -7.18 5.23 22.85
C LEU A 508 -7.89 5.31 24.21
N ILE A 509 -7.14 5.49 25.31
CA ILE A 509 -7.75 5.72 26.64
C ILE A 509 -8.53 7.04 26.65
N ILE A 510 -7.94 8.11 26.10
CA ILE A 510 -8.57 9.44 26.02
C ILE A 510 -9.83 9.38 25.13
N MET A 511 -9.74 8.81 23.94
CA MET A 511 -10.87 8.71 23.00
C MET A 511 -12.03 7.92 23.59
N ARG A 512 -11.75 6.85 24.35
CA ARG A 512 -12.79 6.11 25.07
C ARG A 512 -13.43 6.91 26.20
N LYS A 513 -12.71 7.78 26.89
CA LYS A 513 -13.29 8.67 27.90
C LYS A 513 -14.20 9.74 27.26
N ILE A 514 -13.77 10.31 26.13
CA ILE A 514 -14.46 11.41 25.47
C ILE A 514 -15.64 10.94 24.61
N ALA A 515 -15.49 9.82 23.90
CA ALA A 515 -16.43 9.35 22.87
C ALA A 515 -16.81 7.87 23.01
N GLY A 516 -16.55 7.25 24.15
CA GLY A 516 -16.83 5.85 24.43
C GLY A 516 -18.22 5.60 25.04
N PRO A 517 -18.53 4.34 25.41
CA PRO A 517 -19.85 3.87 25.86
C PRO A 517 -20.47 4.65 27.02
N ALA A 518 -19.66 5.08 28.00
CA ALA A 518 -20.16 5.80 29.17
C ALA A 518 -20.85 7.12 28.81
N ARG A 519 -20.39 7.82 27.77
CA ARG A 519 -21.03 9.09 27.32
C ARG A 519 -22.39 8.85 26.68
N TYR A 520 -22.55 7.74 25.94
CA TYR A 520 -23.83 7.42 25.29
C TYR A 520 -24.87 6.91 26.27
N GLN A 521 -24.45 6.18 27.34
CA GLN A 521 -25.36 5.77 28.41
C GLN A 521 -25.86 6.96 29.22
N ASN A 522 -24.99 7.93 29.53
CA ASN A 522 -25.38 9.16 30.24
C ASN A 522 -26.33 10.05 29.42
N LYS A 523 -26.17 10.08 28.08
CA LYS A 523 -27.05 10.88 27.20
C LYS A 523 -28.44 10.25 27.06
N ALA A 524 -28.52 8.93 26.94
CA ALA A 524 -29.77 8.17 26.90
C ALA A 524 -30.53 8.16 28.25
N ALA A 525 -29.87 8.49 29.36
CA ALA A 525 -30.49 8.65 30.68
C ALA A 525 -30.98 10.09 30.95
N GLN A 526 -30.62 11.05 30.09
CA GLN A 526 -31.02 12.47 30.14
C GLN A 526 -32.11 12.83 29.11
N GLU A 527 -32.31 11.99 28.09
CA GLU A 527 -33.45 12.00 27.16
C GLU A 527 -34.56 11.04 27.64
#